data_b580b1c7388d2d2c7621f272b0b6a229
#
_entry.id   b580b1c7388d2d2c7621f272b0b6a229
#
_cell.length_a   1.000
_cell.length_b   1.000
_cell.length_c   1.000
_cell.angle_alpha   90.00
_cell.angle_beta   90.00
_cell.angle_gamma   90.00
#
_symmetry.space_group_name_H-M   'P 1'
#
loop_
_entity.id
_entity.type
_entity.pdbx_description
1 polymer ?
#
loop_
_entity_poly.entity_id
_entity_poly.type
_entity_poly.pdbx_seq_one_letter_code
_entity_poly.pdbx_strand_id
1 'polypeptide(L)'
;MEKVYIFGHRNPDTDSVTAAITLSYLKNKLGMNTIPAVLSSINLESKFALNYFNVPEPIFLNDVNIKLRDLKYTKNYTVKEKDSIYEAYFRMNKVGISKIPVVDKDKNMIGILSMKDIAKDQFAFNYSYVDATYDNICEVIKGTEILRFDDDIEGELLVASYKSTTFMEEITLNKNNILIVGDRHSIIEYAVNSGVKLIVVIGNGKMKEEHLKIAKKNKVNIIYTSYNTLETTKIFNLCNNVTSILNTEKILCVNENDDVNDFIKLANKTRYSYYPVLNKRGKCNGIIRFSDVGFRSKKNVILVDHNSYEQSAIGLEDANILEIIDHHNIGTIGTNMPISFRNMPVGSTNTIIYKLYKENRIAIPKSMAGLMLSGILSDTLILTSPTTTDIDKEAVSELGKLAKVDYKVYGSKMIKAGSSLEGMTREQVLYKDYKTYTIDNSKIGLGQVITMDIDEVMSEKDEYVSLLNTVCESNNYLFVCLFITNILENGTYVLFSDRAKEVLESSFSIKNIKQGEFLKGIVSRKKQILPVLMNDMD
;
A
#
# COMPACT_ATOMS: atom_id res chain seq x y z
N MET A 1 3.87 -18.86 -8.62
CA MET A 1 2.83 -19.16 -7.60
C MET A 1 2.30 -17.85 -7.04
N GLU A 2 1.00 -17.77 -6.82
CA GLU A 2 0.37 -16.62 -6.18
C GLU A 2 0.85 -16.47 -4.74
N LYS A 3 0.96 -15.22 -4.28
CA LYS A 3 1.36 -14.93 -2.89
C LYS A 3 0.21 -15.23 -1.94
N VAL A 4 0.51 -15.83 -0.80
CA VAL A 4 -0.44 -16.11 0.28
C VAL A 4 0.03 -15.40 1.55
N TYR A 5 -0.80 -14.54 2.13
CA TYR A 5 -0.48 -13.86 3.37
C TYR A 5 -0.95 -14.69 4.57
N ILE A 6 -0.08 -14.84 5.58
CA ILE A 6 -0.43 -15.51 6.83
C ILE A 6 -0.38 -14.49 7.96
N PHE A 7 -1.47 -14.31 8.67
CA PHE A 7 -1.53 -13.33 9.76
C PHE A 7 -2.46 -13.79 10.88
N GLY A 8 -2.18 -13.31 12.08
CA GLY A 8 -3.02 -13.47 13.24
C GLY A 8 -4.03 -12.34 13.43
N HIS A 9 -4.58 -12.21 14.62
CA HIS A 9 -5.60 -11.21 14.93
C HIS A 9 -5.06 -9.76 14.91
N ARG A 10 -6.00 -8.79 14.87
CA ARG A 10 -5.70 -7.34 14.68
C ARG A 10 -4.79 -6.75 15.75
N ASN A 11 -4.90 -7.19 17.00
CA ASN A 11 -4.03 -6.77 18.10
C ASN A 11 -3.07 -7.91 18.44
N PRO A 12 -2.02 -8.15 17.62
CA PRO A 12 -1.26 -9.38 17.68
C PRO A 12 -0.50 -9.51 19.01
N ASP A 13 -0.74 -10.60 19.70
CA ASP A 13 0.07 -11.05 20.82
C ASP A 13 1.23 -11.96 20.36
N THR A 14 1.93 -12.58 21.29
CA THR A 14 3.12 -13.39 20.96
C THR A 14 2.74 -14.68 20.24
N ASP A 15 1.60 -15.31 20.60
CA ASP A 15 1.13 -16.50 19.89
C ASP A 15 0.79 -16.19 18.44
N SER A 16 0.02 -15.15 18.23
CA SER A 16 -0.42 -14.65 16.93
C SER A 16 0.75 -14.34 15.98
N VAL A 17 1.75 -13.58 16.47
CA VAL A 17 2.94 -13.20 15.68
C VAL A 17 3.79 -14.42 15.33
N THR A 18 4.08 -15.26 16.32
CA THR A 18 4.97 -16.41 16.12
C THR A 18 4.31 -17.51 15.31
N ALA A 19 2.97 -17.70 15.45
CA ALA A 19 2.19 -18.62 14.62
C ALA A 19 2.23 -18.24 13.14
N ALA A 20 2.08 -16.95 12.82
CA ALA A 20 2.15 -16.50 11.43
C ALA A 20 3.52 -16.81 10.79
N ILE A 21 4.61 -16.58 11.51
CA ILE A 21 5.98 -16.82 11.02
C ILE A 21 6.26 -18.32 10.88
N THR A 22 5.96 -19.11 11.93
CA THR A 22 6.30 -20.53 11.98
C THR A 22 5.47 -21.34 10.99
N LEU A 23 4.18 -20.99 10.82
CA LEU A 23 3.36 -21.60 9.79
C LEU A 23 3.83 -21.21 8.38
N SER A 24 4.21 -19.94 8.16
CA SER A 24 4.74 -19.50 6.88
C SER A 24 6.00 -20.27 6.49
N TYR A 25 6.91 -20.49 7.43
CA TYR A 25 8.09 -21.31 7.19
C TYR A 25 7.70 -22.75 6.77
N LEU A 26 6.77 -23.39 7.49
CA LEU A 26 6.29 -24.73 7.17
C LEU A 26 5.68 -24.78 5.76
N LYS A 27 4.74 -23.88 5.45
CA LYS A 27 4.05 -23.84 4.16
C LYS A 27 5.01 -23.59 2.99
N ASN A 28 6.02 -22.75 3.18
CA ASN A 28 7.07 -22.52 2.18
C ASN A 28 7.91 -23.79 1.94
N LYS A 29 8.22 -24.58 3.00
CA LYS A 29 8.87 -25.89 2.85
C LYS A 29 8.01 -26.91 2.11
N LEU A 30 6.69 -26.78 2.19
CA LEU A 30 5.72 -27.59 1.45
C LEU A 30 5.43 -27.07 0.04
N GLY A 31 6.18 -26.07 -0.45
CA GLY A 31 6.11 -25.56 -1.82
C GLY A 31 5.09 -24.44 -2.05
N MET A 32 4.47 -23.87 -1.01
CA MET A 32 3.65 -22.67 -1.14
C MET A 32 4.54 -21.41 -1.19
N ASN A 33 3.98 -20.29 -1.63
CA ASN A 33 4.64 -18.98 -1.60
C ASN A 33 3.95 -18.10 -0.55
N THR A 34 4.31 -18.28 0.73
CA THR A 34 3.67 -17.59 1.84
C THR A 34 4.52 -16.48 2.42
N ILE A 35 3.87 -15.44 2.94
CA ILE A 35 4.49 -14.26 3.56
C ILE A 35 3.81 -14.05 4.92
N PRO A 36 4.57 -14.09 6.05
CA PRO A 36 4.01 -13.77 7.35
C PRO A 36 3.76 -12.28 7.48
N ALA A 37 2.63 -11.90 8.05
CA ALA A 37 2.21 -10.52 8.22
C ALA A 37 1.61 -10.26 9.61
N VAL A 38 1.57 -8.99 10.00
CA VAL A 38 0.87 -8.49 11.19
C VAL A 38 -0.04 -7.33 10.81
N LEU A 39 -1.14 -7.16 11.55
CA LEU A 39 -2.17 -6.16 11.25
C LEU A 39 -2.02 -4.88 12.07
N SER A 40 -1.15 -4.88 13.08
CA SER A 40 -0.77 -3.70 13.87
C SER A 40 0.66 -3.86 14.39
N SER A 41 1.10 -2.92 15.22
CA SER A 41 2.41 -2.98 15.87
C SER A 41 2.52 -4.19 16.79
N ILE A 42 3.65 -4.88 16.76
CA ILE A 42 3.94 -6.01 17.65
C ILE A 42 4.33 -5.53 19.04
N ASN A 43 3.95 -6.28 20.06
CA ASN A 43 4.23 -5.99 21.46
C ASN A 43 5.72 -6.25 21.83
N LEU A 44 6.14 -5.80 23.01
CA LEU A 44 7.53 -5.93 23.47
C LEU A 44 7.94 -7.40 23.69
N GLU A 45 7.01 -8.24 24.11
CA GLU A 45 7.22 -9.68 24.31
C GLU A 45 7.53 -10.37 22.99
N SER A 46 6.74 -10.11 21.95
CA SER A 46 7.01 -10.60 20.58
C SER A 46 8.36 -10.10 20.05
N LYS A 47 8.67 -8.80 20.27
CA LYS A 47 9.97 -8.22 19.87
C LYS A 47 11.13 -8.90 20.56
N PHE A 48 10.99 -9.18 21.86
CA PHE A 48 12.00 -9.93 22.60
C PHE A 48 12.23 -11.31 21.99
N ALA A 49 11.17 -12.07 21.72
CA ALA A 49 11.26 -13.40 21.12
C ALA A 49 11.94 -13.38 19.75
N LEU A 50 11.53 -12.46 18.87
CA LEU A 50 12.11 -12.30 17.53
C LEU A 50 13.59 -11.96 17.58
N ASN A 51 13.98 -11.00 18.43
CA ASN A 51 15.39 -10.61 18.60
C ASN A 51 16.23 -11.74 19.21
N TYR A 52 15.71 -12.44 20.21
CA TYR A 52 16.42 -13.55 20.88
C TYR A 52 16.76 -14.68 19.91
N PHE A 53 15.84 -15.01 18.99
CA PHE A 53 16.06 -16.07 17.99
C PHE A 53 16.52 -15.55 16.63
N ASN A 54 16.84 -14.26 16.53
CA ASN A 54 17.33 -13.59 15.31
C ASN A 54 16.41 -13.82 14.09
N VAL A 55 15.12 -13.59 14.28
CA VAL A 55 14.10 -13.68 13.23
C VAL A 55 13.57 -12.28 12.92
N PRO A 56 13.49 -11.87 11.63
CA PRO A 56 12.97 -10.56 11.28
C PRO A 56 11.48 -10.43 11.59
N GLU A 57 11.05 -9.20 11.84
CA GLU A 57 9.63 -8.88 12.02
C GLU A 57 8.83 -9.22 10.74
N PRO A 58 7.58 -9.71 10.89
CA PRO A 58 6.67 -9.88 9.77
C PRO A 58 6.38 -8.55 9.08
N ILE A 59 5.91 -8.60 7.82
CA ILE A 59 5.49 -7.38 7.13
C ILE A 59 4.22 -6.81 7.77
N PHE A 60 4.11 -5.47 7.76
CA PHE A 60 2.87 -4.82 8.14
C PHE A 60 1.87 -4.85 6.98
N LEU A 61 0.64 -5.30 7.24
CA LEU A 61 -0.44 -5.43 6.27
C LEU A 61 -1.64 -4.59 6.73
N ASN A 62 -1.89 -3.45 6.09
CA ASN A 62 -2.99 -2.56 6.46
C ASN A 62 -4.37 -3.18 6.23
N ASP A 63 -4.53 -3.86 5.09
CA ASP A 63 -5.77 -4.46 4.62
C ASP A 63 -5.50 -5.56 3.58
N VAL A 64 -6.50 -6.38 3.33
CA VAL A 64 -6.49 -7.38 2.26
C VAL A 64 -7.39 -7.01 1.08
N ASN A 65 -7.84 -5.75 0.99
CA ASN A 65 -8.61 -5.25 -0.14
C ASN A 65 -7.84 -5.42 -1.46
N ILE A 66 -8.57 -5.61 -2.52
CA ILE A 66 -8.00 -5.61 -3.87
C ILE A 66 -7.76 -4.15 -4.27
N LYS A 67 -6.52 -3.83 -4.63
CA LYS A 67 -6.13 -2.50 -5.12
C LYS A 67 -6.09 -2.49 -6.65
N LEU A 68 -6.18 -1.32 -7.26
CA LEU A 68 -6.11 -1.20 -8.73
C LEU A 68 -4.83 -1.78 -9.31
N ARG A 69 -3.70 -1.68 -8.60
CA ARG A 69 -2.42 -2.30 -9.00
C ARG A 69 -2.47 -3.83 -9.13
N ASP A 70 -3.40 -4.47 -8.43
CA ASP A 70 -3.58 -5.94 -8.42
C ASP A 70 -4.40 -6.41 -9.63
N LEU A 71 -5.03 -5.47 -10.37
CA LEU A 71 -5.80 -5.76 -11.57
C LEU A 71 -4.92 -5.86 -12.81
N LYS A 72 -5.42 -6.60 -13.79
CA LYS A 72 -4.84 -6.63 -15.15
C LYS A 72 -5.40 -5.45 -15.96
N TYR A 73 -4.73 -4.31 -15.94
CA TYR A 73 -5.05 -3.17 -16.78
C TYR A 73 -3.88 -2.84 -17.73
N THR A 74 -4.09 -1.95 -18.67
CA THR A 74 -3.08 -1.60 -19.68
C THR A 74 -2.00 -0.70 -19.06
N LYS A 75 -0.88 -1.30 -18.65
CA LYS A 75 0.28 -0.63 -18.02
C LYS A 75 1.26 -0.11 -19.07
N ASN A 76 2.06 0.90 -18.70
CA ASN A 76 3.06 1.56 -19.57
C ASN A 76 2.48 2.05 -20.91
N TYR A 77 1.23 2.51 -20.87
CA TYR A 77 0.48 2.93 -22.04
C TYR A 77 0.21 4.43 -21.97
N THR A 78 1.11 5.19 -22.57
CA THR A 78 1.08 6.67 -22.64
C THR A 78 1.76 7.13 -23.92
N VAL A 79 1.51 8.37 -24.35
CA VAL A 79 2.30 9.11 -25.33
C VAL A 79 2.85 10.38 -24.69
N LYS A 80 3.96 10.88 -25.21
CA LYS A 80 4.59 12.12 -24.76
C LYS A 80 3.99 13.32 -25.50
N GLU A 81 4.16 14.50 -24.93
CA GLU A 81 3.68 15.76 -25.47
C GLU A 81 4.10 16.04 -26.95
N LYS A 82 5.31 15.60 -27.32
CA LYS A 82 5.85 15.77 -28.68
C LYS A 82 5.75 14.52 -29.55
N ASP A 83 5.10 13.46 -29.11
CA ASP A 83 4.79 12.32 -29.99
C ASP A 83 3.76 12.75 -31.04
N SER A 84 3.82 12.14 -32.22
CA SER A 84 2.90 12.47 -33.31
C SER A 84 1.47 11.95 -33.04
N ILE A 85 0.46 12.62 -33.64
CA ILE A 85 -0.91 12.12 -33.67
C ILE A 85 -0.95 10.72 -34.29
N TYR A 86 -0.11 10.45 -35.29
CA TYR A 86 0.02 9.16 -35.94
C TYR A 86 0.45 8.07 -34.94
N GLU A 87 1.49 8.34 -34.14
CA GLU A 87 1.97 7.39 -33.12
C GLU A 87 0.89 7.11 -32.07
N ALA A 88 0.18 8.14 -31.63
CA ALA A 88 -0.96 7.97 -30.71
C ALA A 88 -2.05 7.09 -31.31
N TYR A 89 -2.44 7.35 -32.56
CA TYR A 89 -3.39 6.53 -33.29
C TYR A 89 -2.93 5.08 -33.42
N PHE A 90 -1.67 4.87 -33.82
CA PHE A 90 -1.09 3.56 -34.00
C PHE A 90 -1.10 2.75 -32.69
N ARG A 91 -0.71 3.36 -31.57
CA ARG A 91 -0.75 2.71 -30.23
C ARG A 91 -2.17 2.36 -29.81
N MET A 92 -3.13 3.28 -29.99
CA MET A 92 -4.53 3.03 -29.69
C MET A 92 -5.09 1.86 -30.51
N ASN A 93 -4.82 1.85 -31.81
CA ASN A 93 -5.28 0.79 -32.73
C ASN A 93 -4.67 -0.57 -32.40
N LYS A 94 -3.34 -0.63 -32.12
CA LYS A 94 -2.63 -1.85 -31.77
C LYS A 94 -3.17 -2.54 -30.52
N VAL A 95 -3.59 -1.76 -29.53
CA VAL A 95 -4.09 -2.27 -28.23
C VAL A 95 -5.61 -2.42 -28.22
N GLY A 96 -6.32 -1.83 -29.19
CA GLY A 96 -7.79 -1.83 -29.25
C GLY A 96 -8.43 -0.91 -28.19
N ILE A 97 -7.77 0.19 -27.82
CA ILE A 97 -8.23 1.16 -26.83
C ILE A 97 -8.41 2.51 -27.51
N SER A 98 -9.57 3.14 -27.33
CA SER A 98 -9.91 4.39 -28.02
C SER A 98 -9.44 5.67 -27.32
N LYS A 99 -8.69 5.58 -26.23
CA LYS A 99 -8.11 6.71 -25.50
C LYS A 99 -6.70 6.40 -25.05
N ILE A 100 -5.84 7.43 -25.02
CA ILE A 100 -4.46 7.30 -24.56
C ILE A 100 -4.08 8.50 -23.67
N PRO A 101 -3.48 8.28 -22.47
CA PRO A 101 -2.96 9.35 -21.66
C PRO A 101 -1.76 10.03 -22.34
N VAL A 102 -1.73 11.36 -22.28
CA VAL A 102 -0.61 12.18 -22.75
C VAL A 102 0.15 12.71 -21.54
N VAL A 103 1.46 12.57 -21.55
CA VAL A 103 2.34 12.90 -20.43
C VAL A 103 3.51 13.80 -20.86
N ASP A 104 4.01 14.59 -19.90
CA ASP A 104 5.27 15.30 -20.06
C ASP A 104 6.50 14.36 -19.98
N LYS A 105 7.70 14.94 -20.09
CA LYS A 105 8.99 14.24 -19.95
C LYS A 105 9.15 13.51 -18.60
N ASP A 106 8.50 13.99 -17.56
CA ASP A 106 8.54 13.45 -16.20
C ASP A 106 7.38 12.50 -15.89
N LYS A 107 6.59 12.12 -16.92
CA LYS A 107 5.39 11.28 -16.84
C LYS A 107 4.24 11.89 -16.02
N ASN A 108 4.20 13.22 -15.83
CA ASN A 108 3.01 13.88 -15.31
C ASN A 108 1.92 13.90 -16.37
N MET A 109 0.65 13.78 -15.96
CA MET A 109 -0.50 13.89 -16.85
C MET A 109 -0.65 15.31 -17.34
N ILE A 110 -0.74 15.50 -18.66
CA ILE A 110 -1.08 16.77 -19.30
C ILE A 110 -2.42 16.71 -20.02
N GLY A 111 -2.85 15.54 -20.45
CA GLY A 111 -4.11 15.40 -21.16
C GLY A 111 -4.48 13.95 -21.42
N ILE A 112 -5.61 13.76 -22.07
CA ILE A 112 -6.05 12.49 -22.63
C ILE A 112 -6.49 12.70 -24.07
N LEU A 113 -5.95 11.92 -24.98
CA LEU A 113 -6.30 11.95 -26.39
C LEU A 113 -7.22 10.78 -26.72
N SER A 114 -8.27 11.02 -27.52
CA SER A 114 -9.17 9.97 -27.97
C SER A 114 -9.18 9.85 -29.50
N MET A 115 -9.59 8.67 -29.99
CA MET A 115 -9.90 8.47 -31.43
C MET A 115 -10.91 9.48 -31.96
N LYS A 116 -11.86 9.94 -31.11
CA LYS A 116 -12.83 10.97 -31.46
C LYS A 116 -12.18 12.33 -31.69
N ASP A 117 -11.17 12.68 -30.87
CA ASP A 117 -10.44 13.95 -31.03
C ASP A 117 -9.65 13.95 -32.33
N ILE A 118 -8.97 12.84 -32.66
CA ILE A 118 -8.28 12.66 -33.93
C ILE A 118 -9.26 12.76 -35.11
N ALA A 119 -10.39 12.05 -35.04
CA ALA A 119 -11.42 12.13 -36.09
C ALA A 119 -11.97 13.55 -36.27
N LYS A 120 -12.26 14.24 -35.15
CA LYS A 120 -12.74 15.61 -35.17
C LYS A 120 -11.75 16.56 -35.87
N ASP A 121 -10.46 16.42 -35.55
CA ASP A 121 -9.40 17.19 -36.18
C ASP A 121 -9.32 16.90 -37.69
N GLN A 122 -9.32 15.64 -38.08
CA GLN A 122 -9.28 15.23 -39.50
C GLN A 122 -10.49 15.74 -40.33
N PHE A 123 -11.66 15.91 -39.72
CA PHE A 123 -12.85 16.45 -40.37
C PHE A 123 -12.99 17.97 -40.24
N ALA A 124 -12.18 18.63 -39.43
CA ALA A 124 -12.21 20.07 -39.28
C ALA A 124 -11.63 20.83 -40.50
N PHE A 125 -10.97 20.12 -41.45
CA PHE A 125 -10.33 20.67 -42.65
C PHE A 125 -9.31 21.79 -42.36
N ASN A 126 -8.72 21.82 -41.15
CA ASN A 126 -7.76 22.83 -40.74
C ASN A 126 -6.32 22.34 -40.95
N TYR A 127 -5.97 22.05 -42.19
CA TYR A 127 -4.66 21.47 -42.55
C TYR A 127 -3.57 22.54 -42.82
N SER A 128 -3.82 23.79 -42.53
CA SER A 128 -2.95 24.89 -42.93
C SER A 128 -1.76 25.12 -41.99
N TYR A 129 -1.76 24.54 -40.81
CA TYR A 129 -0.69 24.78 -39.83
C TYR A 129 -0.08 23.48 -39.30
N VAL A 130 1.24 23.47 -39.17
CA VAL A 130 2.03 22.35 -38.70
C VAL A 130 2.74 22.75 -37.41
N ASP A 131 2.65 21.91 -36.39
CA ASP A 131 3.42 21.94 -35.15
C ASP A 131 3.91 20.51 -34.87
N ALA A 132 5.10 20.18 -35.35
CA ALA A 132 5.64 18.83 -35.34
C ALA A 132 7.14 18.84 -35.08
N THR A 133 7.66 17.70 -34.62
CA THR A 133 9.12 17.51 -34.66
C THR A 133 9.57 17.07 -36.06
N TYR A 134 10.82 17.37 -36.41
CA TYR A 134 11.40 16.92 -37.67
C TYR A 134 11.35 15.39 -37.81
N ASP A 135 11.58 14.68 -36.70
CA ASP A 135 11.50 13.22 -36.65
C ASP A 135 10.07 12.69 -36.88
N ASN A 136 9.06 13.32 -36.31
CA ASN A 136 7.65 12.97 -36.55
C ASN A 136 7.29 13.09 -38.03
N ILE A 137 7.75 14.16 -38.69
CA ILE A 137 7.49 14.34 -40.11
C ILE A 137 8.18 13.21 -40.91
N CYS A 138 9.47 12.95 -40.68
CA CYS A 138 10.16 11.86 -41.33
C CYS A 138 9.48 10.51 -41.12
N GLU A 139 9.06 10.20 -39.90
CA GLU A 139 8.42 8.92 -39.61
C GLU A 139 7.09 8.74 -40.34
N VAL A 140 6.21 9.74 -40.26
CA VAL A 140 4.85 9.64 -40.80
C VAL A 140 4.82 9.61 -42.32
N ILE A 141 5.60 10.46 -42.99
CA ILE A 141 5.66 10.49 -44.47
C ILE A 141 6.70 9.53 -45.06
N LYS A 142 7.31 8.65 -44.24
CA LYS A 142 8.44 7.80 -44.62
C LYS A 142 9.53 8.59 -45.34
N GLY A 143 9.86 9.73 -44.75
CA GLY A 143 10.80 10.69 -45.31
C GLY A 143 12.26 10.29 -45.04
N THR A 144 13.11 10.70 -45.93
CA THR A 144 14.57 10.63 -45.76
C THR A 144 15.11 12.02 -45.43
N GLU A 145 15.83 12.13 -44.32
CA GLU A 145 16.52 13.36 -43.93
C GLU A 145 17.57 13.74 -44.98
N ILE A 146 17.53 14.98 -45.45
CA ILE A 146 18.51 15.53 -46.36
C ILE A 146 19.29 16.69 -45.73
N LEU A 147 18.56 17.65 -45.16
CA LEU A 147 19.13 18.76 -44.39
C LEU A 147 18.25 19.00 -43.15
N ARG A 148 18.88 19.06 -41.97
CA ARG A 148 18.27 19.35 -40.70
C ARG A 148 19.00 20.47 -39.97
N PHE A 149 18.31 21.53 -39.64
CA PHE A 149 18.76 22.68 -38.88
C PHE A 149 17.94 22.92 -37.63
N ASP A 150 16.68 22.50 -37.67
CA ASP A 150 15.74 22.62 -36.55
C ASP A 150 15.16 21.25 -36.17
N ASP A 151 14.99 21.03 -34.88
CA ASP A 151 14.30 19.85 -34.36
C ASP A 151 12.78 20.04 -34.30
N ASP A 152 12.32 21.26 -34.06
CA ASP A 152 10.90 21.62 -34.05
C ASP A 152 10.56 22.38 -35.34
N ILE A 153 9.56 21.87 -36.05
CA ILE A 153 9.07 22.42 -37.33
C ILE A 153 7.67 22.97 -37.12
N GLU A 154 7.58 24.28 -37.15
CA GLU A 154 6.34 25.02 -36.95
C GLU A 154 6.13 25.99 -38.08
N GLY A 155 4.91 26.03 -38.65
CA GLY A 155 4.58 26.95 -39.74
C GLY A 155 3.40 26.58 -40.57
N GLU A 156 3.13 27.42 -41.57
CA GLU A 156 1.98 27.26 -42.50
C GLU A 156 2.37 26.29 -43.64
N LEU A 157 1.50 25.30 -43.83
CA LEU A 157 1.65 24.27 -44.86
C LEU A 157 1.14 24.76 -46.22
N LEU A 158 2.01 24.73 -47.19
CA LEU A 158 1.70 25.08 -48.59
C LEU A 158 2.00 23.90 -49.51
N VAL A 159 1.17 23.72 -50.51
CA VAL A 159 1.34 22.72 -51.57
C VAL A 159 1.52 23.41 -52.90
N ALA A 160 2.64 23.12 -53.57
CA ALA A 160 2.94 23.69 -54.87
C ALA A 160 2.06 23.08 -56.00
N SER A 161 0.79 23.43 -56.02
CA SER A 161 -0.20 22.91 -56.97
C SER A 161 -0.33 23.76 -58.24
N TYR A 162 -0.05 25.09 -58.16
CA TYR A 162 -0.16 25.99 -59.30
C TYR A 162 0.99 25.86 -60.29
N LYS A 163 0.83 26.39 -61.50
CA LYS A 163 1.91 26.62 -62.45
C LYS A 163 2.98 27.50 -61.79
N SER A 164 4.28 27.30 -62.11
CA SER A 164 5.38 27.97 -61.41
C SER A 164 5.28 29.49 -61.45
N THR A 165 4.89 30.06 -62.57
CA THR A 165 4.70 31.52 -62.72
C THR A 165 3.60 32.01 -61.77
N THR A 166 2.42 31.41 -61.82
CA THR A 166 1.27 31.75 -60.97
C THR A 166 1.62 31.58 -59.48
N PHE A 167 2.35 30.50 -59.13
CA PHE A 167 2.75 30.25 -57.73
C PHE A 167 3.61 31.39 -57.21
N MET A 168 4.60 31.85 -58.00
CA MET A 168 5.53 32.92 -57.61
C MET A 168 4.88 34.30 -57.59
N GLU A 169 3.82 34.51 -58.38
CA GLU A 169 3.06 35.76 -58.43
C GLU A 169 2.06 35.89 -57.28
N GLU A 170 1.39 34.78 -56.92
CA GLU A 170 0.27 34.77 -55.95
C GLU A 170 0.73 34.46 -54.51
N ILE A 171 1.85 33.75 -54.34
CA ILE A 171 2.26 33.26 -53.03
C ILE A 171 3.63 33.81 -52.63
N THR A 172 3.65 34.65 -51.60
CA THR A 172 4.88 35.18 -51.01
C THR A 172 5.40 34.21 -49.96
N LEU A 173 6.51 33.54 -50.25
CA LEU A 173 7.14 32.59 -49.31
C LEU A 173 8.02 33.32 -48.28
N ASN A 174 8.02 32.79 -47.05
CA ASN A 174 8.83 33.29 -45.96
C ASN A 174 9.24 32.15 -45.01
N LYS A 175 10.04 32.45 -43.97
CA LYS A 175 10.60 31.49 -43.02
C LYS A 175 9.58 30.70 -42.20
N ASN A 176 8.30 31.09 -42.21
CA ASN A 176 7.23 30.37 -41.48
C ASN A 176 6.50 29.39 -42.40
N ASN A 177 6.90 29.26 -43.67
CA ASN A 177 6.23 28.34 -44.58
C ASN A 177 6.90 26.97 -44.62
N ILE A 178 6.09 25.95 -44.75
CA ILE A 178 6.43 24.56 -44.99
C ILE A 178 5.88 24.20 -46.35
N LEU A 179 6.76 23.81 -47.28
CA LEU A 179 6.36 23.61 -48.67
C LEU A 179 6.45 22.14 -49.09
N ILE A 180 5.33 21.60 -49.59
CA ILE A 180 5.29 20.33 -50.30
C ILE A 180 5.41 20.60 -51.81
N VAL A 181 6.46 20.01 -52.44
CA VAL A 181 6.71 20.25 -53.85
C VAL A 181 7.30 19.00 -54.51
N GLY A 182 6.98 18.73 -55.77
CA GLY A 182 7.66 17.75 -56.61
C GLY A 182 9.01 18.25 -57.14
N ASP A 183 9.48 17.72 -58.26
CA ASP A 183 10.75 18.09 -58.95
C ASP A 183 10.65 19.42 -59.74
N ARG A 184 9.89 20.39 -59.21
CA ARG A 184 9.64 21.70 -59.84
C ARG A 184 10.76 22.69 -59.47
N HIS A 185 11.87 22.62 -60.17
CA HIS A 185 13.10 23.32 -59.82
C HIS A 185 12.96 24.83 -59.63
N SER A 186 12.13 25.54 -60.42
CA SER A 186 11.91 26.98 -60.27
C SER A 186 11.20 27.35 -58.95
N ILE A 187 10.26 26.52 -58.50
CA ILE A 187 9.58 26.71 -57.20
C ILE A 187 10.54 26.36 -56.05
N ILE A 188 11.33 25.29 -56.20
CA ILE A 188 12.38 24.91 -55.22
C ILE A 188 13.39 26.05 -55.08
N GLU A 189 13.87 26.62 -56.19
CA GLU A 189 14.80 27.73 -56.16
C GLU A 189 14.22 28.95 -55.44
N TYR A 190 12.99 29.28 -55.73
CA TYR A 190 12.25 30.35 -55.03
C TYR A 190 12.15 30.09 -53.53
N ALA A 191 11.78 28.86 -53.12
CA ALA A 191 11.62 28.50 -51.72
C ALA A 191 12.95 28.53 -50.95
N VAL A 192 14.07 27.99 -51.51
CA VAL A 192 15.36 28.06 -50.83
C VAL A 192 15.92 29.46 -50.70
N ASN A 193 15.64 30.33 -51.68
CA ASN A 193 16.03 31.74 -51.63
C ASN A 193 15.17 32.53 -50.60
N SER A 194 13.89 32.19 -50.44
CA SER A 194 12.98 32.79 -49.44
C SER A 194 13.27 32.28 -48.01
N GLY A 195 14.11 31.26 -47.87
CA GLY A 195 14.48 30.72 -46.57
C GLY A 195 13.31 30.09 -45.81
N VAL A 196 12.45 29.32 -46.49
CA VAL A 196 11.30 28.62 -45.86
C VAL A 196 11.75 27.67 -44.78
N LYS A 197 10.89 27.35 -43.83
CA LYS A 197 11.15 26.49 -42.67
C LYS A 197 11.53 25.07 -43.10
N LEU A 198 10.76 24.48 -44.01
CA LEU A 198 10.92 23.10 -44.49
C LEU A 198 10.48 22.99 -45.96
N ILE A 199 11.24 22.24 -46.75
CA ILE A 199 10.80 21.75 -48.05
C ILE A 199 10.69 20.23 -48.02
N VAL A 200 9.52 19.71 -48.35
CA VAL A 200 9.26 18.28 -48.54
C VAL A 200 9.20 18.00 -50.03
N VAL A 201 10.21 17.31 -50.55
CA VAL A 201 10.29 16.92 -51.97
C VAL A 201 9.68 15.52 -52.12
N ILE A 202 8.61 15.41 -52.91
CA ILE A 202 7.78 14.25 -53.05
C ILE A 202 8.01 13.46 -54.33
N GLY A 203 7.51 12.21 -54.40
CA GLY A 203 7.50 11.40 -55.64
C GLY A 203 8.89 10.99 -56.12
N ASN A 204 9.83 10.76 -55.21
CA ASN A 204 11.25 10.48 -55.52
C ASN A 204 11.97 11.62 -56.26
N GLY A 205 11.41 12.85 -56.26
CA GLY A 205 12.08 14.03 -56.81
C GLY A 205 13.42 14.31 -56.11
N LYS A 206 14.33 14.97 -56.81
CA LYS A 206 15.65 15.37 -56.25
C LYS A 206 15.92 16.83 -56.53
N MET A 207 16.54 17.49 -55.57
CA MET A 207 17.03 18.86 -55.74
C MET A 207 18.33 18.85 -56.48
N LYS A 208 18.61 19.93 -57.25
CA LYS A 208 19.92 20.18 -57.83
C LYS A 208 20.93 20.54 -56.73
N GLU A 209 22.22 20.25 -56.93
CA GLU A 209 23.27 20.61 -55.97
C GLU A 209 23.33 22.11 -55.66
N GLU A 210 23.00 22.96 -56.64
CA GLU A 210 22.93 24.42 -56.49
C GLU A 210 21.87 24.78 -55.43
N HIS A 211 20.68 24.18 -55.51
CA HIS A 211 19.59 24.43 -54.57
C HIS A 211 19.95 23.94 -53.15
N LEU A 212 20.66 22.80 -53.04
CA LEU A 212 21.14 22.29 -51.74
C LEU A 212 22.18 23.23 -51.11
N LYS A 213 23.07 23.85 -51.93
CA LYS A 213 24.03 24.84 -51.42
C LYS A 213 23.32 26.09 -50.87
N ILE A 214 22.28 26.59 -51.58
CA ILE A 214 21.51 27.74 -51.14
C ILE A 214 20.69 27.37 -49.86
N ALA A 215 20.06 26.18 -49.83
CA ALA A 215 19.34 25.69 -48.68
C ALA A 215 20.23 25.60 -47.42
N LYS A 216 21.45 25.09 -47.55
CA LYS A 216 22.45 25.09 -46.47
C LYS A 216 22.78 26.50 -45.97
N LYS A 217 23.01 27.46 -46.89
CA LYS A 217 23.32 28.85 -46.53
C LYS A 217 22.15 29.50 -45.76
N ASN A 218 20.93 29.26 -46.21
CA ASN A 218 19.70 29.84 -45.65
C ASN A 218 19.07 29.01 -44.54
N LYS A 219 19.70 27.89 -44.11
CA LYS A 219 19.27 26.97 -43.06
C LYS A 219 17.84 26.43 -43.31
N VAL A 220 17.54 26.03 -44.53
CA VAL A 220 16.25 25.43 -44.90
C VAL A 220 16.33 23.93 -44.66
N ASN A 221 15.36 23.41 -43.87
CA ASN A 221 15.21 21.97 -43.62
C ASN A 221 14.71 21.27 -44.89
N ILE A 222 15.18 20.05 -45.20
CA ILE A 222 14.79 19.31 -46.40
C ILE A 222 14.58 17.86 -46.08
N ILE A 223 13.39 17.35 -46.48
CA ILE A 223 13.02 15.95 -46.40
C ILE A 223 12.63 15.46 -47.80
N TYR A 224 13.08 14.25 -48.18
CA TYR A 224 12.62 13.59 -49.38
C TYR A 224 11.66 12.46 -49.00
N THR A 225 10.59 12.26 -49.78
CA THR A 225 9.70 11.11 -49.64
C THR A 225 9.31 10.51 -50.99
N SER A 226 9.11 9.22 -51.02
CA SER A 226 8.57 8.51 -52.20
C SER A 226 7.08 8.70 -52.40
N TYR A 227 6.37 9.19 -51.40
CA TYR A 227 4.94 9.44 -51.49
C TYR A 227 4.63 10.54 -52.51
N ASN A 228 3.48 10.40 -53.20
CA ASN A 228 2.98 11.45 -54.10
C ASN A 228 2.29 12.57 -53.32
N THR A 229 1.84 13.61 -54.05
CA THR A 229 1.17 14.77 -53.45
C THR A 229 -0.06 14.37 -52.62
N LEU A 230 -0.93 13.51 -53.14
CA LEU A 230 -2.13 13.10 -52.46
C LEU A 230 -1.84 12.32 -51.18
N GLU A 231 -0.92 11.36 -51.25
CA GLU A 231 -0.50 10.57 -50.08
C GLU A 231 0.10 11.45 -49.00
N THR A 232 1.05 12.34 -49.37
CA THR A 232 1.75 13.22 -48.44
C THR A 232 0.74 14.18 -47.76
N THR A 233 -0.09 14.90 -48.54
CA THR A 233 -1.03 15.88 -47.97
C THR A 233 -2.08 15.24 -47.07
N LYS A 234 -2.55 14.05 -47.43
CA LYS A 234 -3.57 13.32 -46.64
C LYS A 234 -3.09 12.96 -45.23
N ILE A 235 -1.82 12.63 -45.08
CA ILE A 235 -1.28 12.14 -43.79
C ILE A 235 -0.48 13.22 -43.03
N PHE A 236 -0.12 14.34 -43.70
CA PHE A 236 0.81 15.33 -43.13
C PHE A 236 0.31 15.93 -41.81
N ASN A 237 -0.98 16.12 -41.65
CA ASN A 237 -1.58 16.61 -40.40
C ASN A 237 -1.35 15.65 -39.22
N LEU A 238 -1.19 14.36 -39.49
CA LEU A 238 -0.89 13.36 -38.46
C LEU A 238 0.55 13.45 -37.93
N CYS A 239 1.43 14.26 -38.58
CA CYS A 239 2.77 14.55 -38.08
C CYS A 239 2.74 15.46 -36.85
N ASN A 240 1.69 16.24 -36.68
CA ASN A 240 1.57 17.21 -35.59
C ASN A 240 1.73 16.55 -34.23
N ASN A 241 2.28 17.28 -33.29
CA ASN A 241 2.40 16.89 -31.90
C ASN A 241 1.00 16.65 -31.33
N VAL A 242 0.84 15.61 -30.47
CA VAL A 242 -0.46 15.29 -29.84
C VAL A 242 -1.06 16.46 -29.06
N THR A 243 -0.22 17.39 -28.60
CA THR A 243 -0.63 18.60 -27.89
C THR A 243 -1.50 19.55 -28.73
N SER A 244 -1.37 19.53 -30.06
CA SER A 244 -2.13 20.39 -30.96
C SER A 244 -3.66 20.12 -30.92
N ILE A 245 -4.06 18.90 -30.57
CA ILE A 245 -5.47 18.48 -30.51
C ILE A 245 -5.88 17.96 -29.12
N LEU A 246 -5.01 18.19 -28.12
CA LEU A 246 -5.19 17.63 -26.78
C LEU A 246 -6.33 18.33 -26.03
N ASN A 247 -7.23 17.53 -25.48
CA ASN A 247 -8.19 18.03 -24.51
C ASN A 247 -7.53 18.10 -23.12
N THR A 248 -7.43 19.32 -22.58
CA THR A 248 -6.85 19.61 -21.26
C THR A 248 -7.90 19.87 -20.17
N GLU A 249 -9.19 19.61 -20.45
CA GLU A 249 -10.23 19.68 -19.43
C GLU A 249 -9.91 18.75 -18.26
N LYS A 250 -10.56 18.98 -17.10
CA LYS A 250 -10.31 18.26 -15.85
C LYS A 250 -10.33 16.74 -16.05
N ILE A 251 -9.13 16.14 -16.03
CA ILE A 251 -8.95 14.71 -16.21
C ILE A 251 -9.14 14.02 -14.86
N LEU A 252 -10.05 13.08 -14.80
CA LEU A 252 -10.26 12.25 -13.62
C LEU A 252 -9.30 11.06 -13.67
N CYS A 253 -8.26 11.14 -12.84
CA CYS A 253 -7.30 10.05 -12.64
C CYS A 253 -7.63 9.24 -11.39
N VAL A 254 -7.14 8.00 -11.33
CA VAL A 254 -7.20 7.11 -10.17
C VAL A 254 -5.78 6.72 -9.75
N ASN A 255 -5.59 6.34 -8.48
CA ASN A 255 -4.29 5.91 -7.98
C ASN A 255 -4.18 4.38 -8.00
N GLU A 256 -3.01 3.84 -8.31
CA GLU A 256 -2.78 2.39 -8.31
C GLU A 256 -3.04 1.72 -6.96
N ASN A 257 -3.05 2.49 -5.86
CA ASN A 257 -3.34 1.99 -4.51
C ASN A 257 -4.80 2.20 -4.07
N ASP A 258 -5.65 2.80 -4.91
CA ASP A 258 -7.07 2.94 -4.60
C ASP A 258 -7.74 1.57 -4.53
N ASP A 259 -8.74 1.45 -3.66
CA ASP A 259 -9.54 0.25 -3.53
C ASP A 259 -10.41 0.04 -4.78
N VAL A 260 -10.47 -1.21 -5.23
CA VAL A 260 -11.32 -1.57 -6.39
C VAL A 260 -12.78 -1.23 -6.12
N ASN A 261 -13.29 -1.41 -4.91
CA ASN A 261 -14.67 -1.09 -4.56
C ASN A 261 -14.95 0.42 -4.64
N ASP A 262 -13.99 1.27 -4.26
CA ASP A 262 -14.13 2.73 -4.39
C ASP A 262 -14.03 3.16 -5.85
N PHE A 263 -13.17 2.53 -6.63
CA PHE A 263 -13.13 2.73 -8.08
C PHE A 263 -14.46 2.35 -8.75
N ILE A 264 -15.10 1.24 -8.36
CA ILE A 264 -16.42 0.84 -8.87
C ILE A 264 -17.47 1.93 -8.57
N LYS A 265 -17.51 2.45 -7.33
CA LYS A 265 -18.41 3.55 -6.97
C LYS A 265 -18.17 4.81 -7.82
N LEU A 266 -16.88 5.17 -7.99
CA LEU A 266 -16.47 6.31 -8.81
C LEU A 266 -16.90 6.12 -10.28
N ALA A 267 -16.62 4.97 -10.87
CA ALA A 267 -16.94 4.65 -12.25
C ALA A 267 -18.45 4.67 -12.51
N ASN A 268 -19.25 4.13 -11.62
CA ASN A 268 -20.72 4.17 -11.70
C ASN A 268 -21.27 5.61 -11.63
N LYS A 269 -20.64 6.47 -10.81
CA LYS A 269 -21.03 7.88 -10.67
C LYS A 269 -20.68 8.71 -11.90
N THR A 270 -19.47 8.53 -12.45
CA THR A 270 -18.92 9.37 -13.52
C THR A 270 -19.27 8.87 -14.92
N ARG A 271 -19.53 7.56 -15.05
CA ARG A 271 -19.82 6.86 -16.32
C ARG A 271 -18.72 7.01 -17.39
N TYR A 272 -17.48 7.27 -16.99
CA TYR A 272 -16.36 7.26 -17.92
C TYR A 272 -15.95 5.82 -18.23
N SER A 273 -15.54 5.59 -19.49
CA SER A 273 -15.07 4.26 -19.92
C SER A 273 -13.61 3.99 -19.56
N TYR A 274 -12.81 5.04 -19.34
CA TYR A 274 -11.37 4.98 -19.19
C TYR A 274 -10.88 5.96 -18.12
N TYR A 275 -9.94 5.51 -17.30
CA TYR A 275 -9.34 6.30 -16.22
C TYR A 275 -7.82 6.14 -16.27
N PRO A 276 -7.03 7.22 -16.42
CA PRO A 276 -5.58 7.17 -16.24
C PRO A 276 -5.23 6.70 -14.83
N VAL A 277 -4.24 5.81 -14.72
CA VAL A 277 -3.76 5.27 -13.44
C VAL A 277 -2.45 5.93 -13.06
N LEU A 278 -2.41 6.55 -11.90
CA LEU A 278 -1.22 7.18 -11.33
C LEU A 278 -0.55 6.22 -10.33
N ASN A 279 0.78 6.18 -10.34
CA ASN A 279 1.55 5.45 -9.34
C ASN A 279 1.68 6.25 -8.03
N LYS A 280 2.37 5.69 -7.02
CA LYS A 280 2.61 6.33 -5.71
C LYS A 280 3.29 7.71 -5.79
N ARG A 281 4.01 7.99 -6.90
CA ARG A 281 4.69 9.27 -7.13
C ARG A 281 3.85 10.26 -7.94
N GLY A 282 2.56 9.97 -8.18
CA GLY A 282 1.68 10.79 -9.00
C GLY A 282 1.96 10.72 -10.52
N LYS A 283 2.81 9.78 -10.97
CA LYS A 283 3.17 9.63 -12.38
C LYS A 283 2.21 8.67 -13.07
N CYS A 284 1.83 8.97 -14.32
CA CYS A 284 0.94 8.10 -15.09
C CYS A 284 1.61 6.78 -15.45
N ASN A 285 0.95 5.68 -15.11
CA ASN A 285 1.43 4.32 -15.36
C ASN A 285 0.59 3.56 -16.41
N GLY A 286 -0.43 4.19 -16.95
CA GLY A 286 -1.30 3.57 -17.95
C GLY A 286 -2.76 3.94 -17.80
N ILE A 287 -3.64 3.06 -18.28
CA ILE A 287 -5.08 3.31 -18.32
C ILE A 287 -5.88 2.07 -17.90
N ILE A 288 -6.92 2.27 -17.10
CA ILE A 288 -7.84 1.22 -16.65
C ILE A 288 -9.24 1.47 -17.18
N ARG A 289 -9.95 0.40 -17.54
CA ARG A 289 -11.37 0.42 -17.93
C ARG A 289 -12.21 -0.15 -16.79
N PHE A 290 -13.45 0.27 -16.71
CA PHE A 290 -14.41 -0.34 -15.78
C PHE A 290 -14.56 -1.86 -16.00
N SER A 291 -14.50 -2.31 -17.26
CA SER A 291 -14.56 -3.74 -17.61
C SER A 291 -13.37 -4.55 -17.07
N ASP A 292 -12.23 -3.93 -16.79
CA ASP A 292 -11.05 -4.62 -16.28
C ASP A 292 -11.25 -5.11 -14.83
N VAL A 293 -12.25 -4.58 -14.11
CA VAL A 293 -12.64 -5.02 -12.76
C VAL A 293 -13.19 -6.45 -12.74
N GLY A 294 -13.80 -6.91 -13.84
CA GLY A 294 -14.34 -8.27 -13.96
C GLY A 294 -13.29 -9.39 -13.85
N PHE A 295 -12.01 -9.08 -14.07
CA PHE A 295 -10.88 -10.01 -14.02
C PHE A 295 -10.06 -9.91 -12.72
N ARG A 296 -10.69 -9.49 -11.62
CA ARG A 296 -10.03 -9.37 -10.31
C ARG A 296 -9.75 -10.75 -9.70
N SER A 297 -8.53 -10.96 -9.20
CA SER A 297 -8.18 -12.07 -8.32
C SER A 297 -8.20 -11.60 -6.87
N LYS A 298 -8.89 -12.36 -6.01
CA LYS A 298 -8.88 -12.11 -4.57
C LYS A 298 -7.51 -12.41 -3.99
N LYS A 299 -7.10 -11.71 -2.92
CA LYS A 299 -5.88 -12.05 -2.19
C LYS A 299 -6.08 -13.36 -1.43
N ASN A 300 -5.10 -14.25 -1.54
CA ASN A 300 -5.10 -15.50 -0.81
C ASN A 300 -4.54 -15.28 0.61
N VAL A 301 -5.25 -15.77 1.61
CA VAL A 301 -4.89 -15.62 3.02
C VAL A 301 -5.02 -16.93 3.78
N ILE A 302 -4.20 -17.09 4.82
CA ILE A 302 -4.33 -18.11 5.85
C ILE A 302 -4.42 -17.37 7.19
N LEU A 303 -5.38 -17.72 8.00
CA LEU A 303 -5.61 -17.14 9.31
C LEU A 303 -5.02 -18.03 10.40
N VAL A 304 -4.35 -17.41 11.36
CA VAL A 304 -3.86 -18.09 12.56
C VAL A 304 -4.36 -17.37 13.79
N ASP A 305 -4.67 -18.10 14.85
CA ASP A 305 -4.97 -17.56 16.17
C ASP A 305 -6.20 -16.63 16.21
N HIS A 306 -7.09 -16.80 15.28
CA HIS A 306 -8.43 -16.19 15.27
C HIS A 306 -9.29 -16.77 14.15
N ASN A 307 -10.61 -16.68 14.31
CA ASN A 307 -11.58 -17.13 13.32
C ASN A 307 -12.84 -16.22 13.29
N SER A 308 -12.66 -14.90 13.50
CA SER A 308 -13.74 -13.92 13.40
C SER A 308 -13.36 -12.72 12.53
N TYR A 309 -14.33 -12.13 11.82
CA TYR A 309 -14.10 -10.95 10.96
C TYR A 309 -13.67 -9.73 11.78
N GLU A 310 -14.24 -9.55 12.98
CA GLU A 310 -14.01 -8.40 13.86
C GLU A 310 -12.56 -8.32 14.33
N GLN A 311 -11.91 -9.48 14.48
CA GLN A 311 -10.52 -9.59 14.91
C GLN A 311 -9.53 -9.60 13.73
N SER A 312 -10.00 -9.64 12.50
CA SER A 312 -9.18 -9.87 11.32
C SER A 312 -8.79 -8.59 10.57
N ALA A 313 -8.13 -8.77 9.42
CA ALA A 313 -7.77 -7.70 8.50
C ALA A 313 -9.00 -7.04 7.86
N ILE A 314 -8.92 -5.75 7.62
CA ILE A 314 -9.94 -5.02 6.83
C ILE A 314 -9.98 -5.61 5.41
N GLY A 315 -11.19 -5.90 4.93
CA GLY A 315 -11.43 -6.47 3.59
C GLY A 315 -11.31 -7.99 3.53
N LEU A 316 -11.30 -8.69 4.70
CA LEU A 316 -11.25 -10.16 4.72
C LEU A 316 -12.44 -10.79 3.99
N GLU A 317 -13.62 -10.17 3.99
CA GLU A 317 -14.83 -10.63 3.30
C GLU A 317 -14.61 -10.78 1.79
N ASP A 318 -13.72 -9.97 1.22
CA ASP A 318 -13.35 -9.98 -0.19
C ASP A 318 -12.09 -10.83 -0.49
N ALA A 319 -11.44 -11.39 0.54
CA ALA A 319 -10.26 -12.25 0.37
C ALA A 319 -10.66 -13.71 0.08
N ASN A 320 -9.68 -14.50 -0.33
CA ASN A 320 -9.80 -15.94 -0.50
C ASN A 320 -9.10 -16.63 0.68
N ILE A 321 -9.88 -17.05 1.67
CA ILE A 321 -9.37 -17.78 2.83
C ILE A 321 -9.08 -19.21 2.40
N LEU A 322 -7.82 -19.65 2.54
CA LEU A 322 -7.38 -20.99 2.18
C LEU A 322 -7.41 -21.94 3.37
N GLU A 323 -7.06 -21.43 4.55
CA GLU A 323 -6.92 -22.23 5.76
C GLU A 323 -7.11 -21.35 7.00
N ILE A 324 -7.63 -21.95 8.08
CA ILE A 324 -7.70 -21.35 9.42
C ILE A 324 -7.11 -22.35 10.41
N ILE A 325 -6.20 -21.88 11.27
CA ILE A 325 -5.59 -22.66 12.36
C ILE A 325 -5.76 -21.86 13.65
N ASP A 326 -6.51 -22.43 14.61
CA ASP A 326 -6.94 -21.68 15.79
C ASP A 326 -7.17 -22.60 16.99
N HIS A 327 -7.11 -22.05 18.19
CA HIS A 327 -7.41 -22.74 19.44
C HIS A 327 -8.57 -22.08 20.23
N HIS A 328 -9.14 -21.01 19.70
CA HIS A 328 -10.25 -20.29 20.29
C HIS A 328 -11.62 -20.93 19.98
N ASN A 329 -12.66 -20.41 20.61
CA ASN A 329 -14.04 -20.76 20.26
C ASN A 329 -14.32 -20.42 18.80
N ILE A 330 -15.17 -21.22 18.14
CA ILE A 330 -15.55 -20.99 16.76
C ILE A 330 -16.33 -19.68 16.66
N GLY A 331 -15.82 -18.76 15.82
CA GLY A 331 -16.37 -17.44 15.57
C GLY A 331 -17.30 -17.39 14.37
N THR A 332 -17.34 -16.25 13.69
CA THR A 332 -18.36 -15.88 12.69
C THR A 332 -17.92 -16.03 11.24
N ILE A 333 -16.68 -16.45 10.95
CA ILE A 333 -16.19 -16.53 9.57
C ILE A 333 -16.93 -17.58 8.77
N GLY A 334 -17.67 -17.12 7.74
CA GLY A 334 -18.25 -17.98 6.71
C GLY A 334 -17.39 -17.93 5.45
N THR A 335 -17.25 -19.06 4.75
CA THR A 335 -16.50 -19.16 3.49
C THR A 335 -17.39 -19.65 2.37
N ASN A 336 -17.20 -19.13 1.15
CA ASN A 336 -17.95 -19.55 -0.03
C ASN A 336 -17.42 -20.86 -0.65
N MET A 337 -16.22 -21.28 -0.24
CA MET A 337 -15.56 -22.51 -0.70
C MET A 337 -15.13 -23.33 0.51
N PRO A 338 -15.07 -24.67 0.41
CA PRO A 338 -14.46 -25.50 1.43
C PRO A 338 -13.01 -25.10 1.68
N ILE A 339 -12.64 -25.01 2.96
CA ILE A 339 -11.28 -24.65 3.39
C ILE A 339 -10.73 -25.70 4.36
N SER A 340 -9.43 -25.71 4.58
CA SER A 340 -8.82 -26.42 5.70
C SER A 340 -9.09 -25.62 6.98
N PHE A 341 -9.86 -26.17 7.92
CA PHE A 341 -10.09 -25.57 9.22
C PHE A 341 -9.64 -26.51 10.33
N ARG A 342 -8.60 -26.09 11.06
CA ARG A 342 -8.06 -26.85 12.17
C ARG A 342 -8.17 -26.07 13.47
N ASN A 343 -9.13 -26.48 14.30
CA ASN A 343 -9.31 -25.96 15.63
C ASN A 343 -9.06 -27.08 16.65
N MET A 344 -8.30 -26.80 17.71
CA MET A 344 -8.01 -27.76 18.76
C MET A 344 -8.05 -27.08 20.13
N PRO A 345 -8.62 -27.74 21.16
CA PRO A 345 -8.67 -27.20 22.52
C PRO A 345 -7.30 -27.41 23.22
N VAL A 346 -6.32 -26.62 22.83
CA VAL A 346 -4.95 -26.56 23.38
C VAL A 346 -4.64 -25.16 23.89
N GLY A 347 -3.54 -24.99 24.58
CA GLY A 347 -3.19 -23.71 25.19
C GLY A 347 -2.69 -22.64 24.21
N SER A 348 -2.34 -22.99 22.96
CA SER A 348 -1.76 -22.05 21.99
C SER A 348 -1.89 -22.56 20.56
N THR A 349 -2.07 -21.68 19.61
CA THR A 349 -2.04 -21.99 18.17
C THR A 349 -0.70 -22.58 17.74
N ASN A 350 0.42 -22.14 18.34
CA ASN A 350 1.72 -22.72 18.05
C ASN A 350 1.84 -24.21 18.45
N THR A 351 1.06 -24.70 19.41
CA THR A 351 0.97 -26.12 19.72
C THR A 351 0.38 -26.90 18.53
N ILE A 352 -0.62 -26.35 17.87
CA ILE A 352 -1.19 -26.95 16.65
C ILE A 352 -0.17 -26.96 15.52
N ILE A 353 0.55 -25.83 15.34
CA ILE A 353 1.58 -25.72 14.30
C ILE A 353 2.73 -26.71 14.56
N TYR A 354 3.16 -26.89 15.82
CA TYR A 354 4.13 -27.93 16.18
C TYR A 354 3.67 -29.31 15.70
N LYS A 355 2.42 -29.68 15.92
CA LYS A 355 1.84 -30.95 15.41
C LYS A 355 1.87 -31.03 13.89
N LEU A 356 1.57 -29.91 13.19
CA LEU A 356 1.65 -29.85 11.73
C LEU A 356 3.07 -30.11 11.21
N TYR A 357 4.11 -29.63 11.88
CA TYR A 357 5.51 -29.98 11.53
C TYR A 357 5.77 -31.47 11.66
N LYS A 358 5.28 -32.09 12.74
CA LYS A 358 5.43 -33.54 12.98
C LYS A 358 4.67 -34.36 11.93
N GLU A 359 3.42 -34.02 11.65
CA GLU A 359 2.57 -34.69 10.66
C GLU A 359 3.17 -34.65 9.26
N ASN A 360 3.74 -33.50 8.87
CA ASN A 360 4.37 -33.32 7.55
C ASN A 360 5.84 -33.78 7.53
N ARG A 361 6.40 -34.27 8.64
CA ARG A 361 7.79 -34.73 8.77
C ARG A 361 8.81 -33.66 8.35
N ILE A 362 8.53 -32.40 8.63
CA ILE A 362 9.44 -31.28 8.37
C ILE A 362 10.28 -31.02 9.61
N ALA A 363 11.60 -30.99 9.43
CA ALA A 363 12.52 -30.68 10.53
C ALA A 363 12.30 -29.25 11.04
N ILE A 364 12.25 -29.08 12.36
CA ILE A 364 12.04 -27.79 13.02
C ILE A 364 13.40 -27.12 13.26
N PRO A 365 13.73 -26.02 12.60
CA PRO A 365 14.96 -25.26 12.86
C PRO A 365 14.95 -24.65 14.26
N LYS A 366 16.13 -24.38 14.83
CA LYS A 366 16.27 -23.75 16.15
C LYS A 366 15.45 -22.48 16.33
N SER A 367 15.46 -21.59 15.34
CA SER A 367 14.71 -20.33 15.39
C SER A 367 13.19 -20.56 15.39
N MET A 368 12.69 -21.47 14.55
CA MET A 368 11.25 -21.80 14.51
C MET A 368 10.81 -22.53 15.80
N ALA A 369 11.66 -23.41 16.33
CA ALA A 369 11.42 -24.04 17.63
C ALA A 369 11.30 -23.00 18.75
N GLY A 370 12.21 -22.01 18.75
CA GLY A 370 12.18 -20.93 19.73
C GLY A 370 10.93 -20.05 19.61
N LEU A 371 10.49 -19.71 18.40
CA LEU A 371 9.27 -18.92 18.20
C LEU A 371 8.01 -19.68 18.60
N MET A 372 7.87 -20.95 18.21
CA MET A 372 6.72 -21.77 18.66
C MET A 372 6.71 -21.90 20.19
N LEU A 373 7.89 -22.13 20.79
CA LEU A 373 8.03 -22.15 22.25
C LEU A 373 7.58 -20.84 22.88
N SER A 374 7.93 -19.69 22.28
CA SER A 374 7.54 -18.36 22.79
C SER A 374 6.03 -18.17 22.80
N GLY A 375 5.33 -18.50 21.71
CA GLY A 375 3.87 -18.42 21.64
C GLY A 375 3.20 -19.30 22.71
N ILE A 376 3.64 -20.57 22.83
CA ILE A 376 3.07 -21.48 23.81
C ILE A 376 3.31 -20.98 25.26
N LEU A 377 4.50 -20.48 25.58
CA LEU A 377 4.81 -19.98 26.92
C LEU A 377 4.06 -18.70 27.25
N SER A 378 3.79 -17.85 26.26
CA SER A 378 2.97 -16.64 26.42
C SER A 378 1.53 -17.01 26.82
N ASP A 379 0.84 -17.77 26.01
CA ASP A 379 -0.57 -18.11 26.20
C ASP A 379 -0.85 -19.02 27.39
N THR A 380 0.11 -19.87 27.71
CA THR A 380 0.01 -20.78 28.85
C THR A 380 0.60 -20.22 30.14
N LEU A 381 1.09 -18.96 30.12
CA LEU A 381 1.80 -18.36 31.26
C LEU A 381 2.86 -19.31 31.82
N ILE A 382 3.78 -19.76 30.98
CA ILE A 382 4.82 -20.75 31.31
C ILE A 382 4.19 -22.05 31.88
N LEU A 383 3.15 -22.56 31.25
CA LEU A 383 2.41 -23.78 31.60
C LEU A 383 1.64 -23.71 32.94
N THR A 384 1.38 -22.51 33.46
CA THR A 384 0.60 -22.32 34.70
C THR A 384 -0.87 -22.00 34.46
N SER A 385 -1.25 -21.60 33.24
CA SER A 385 -2.63 -21.31 32.88
C SER A 385 -3.52 -22.56 32.97
N PRO A 386 -4.79 -22.41 33.42
CA PRO A 386 -5.77 -23.51 33.39
C PRO A 386 -6.08 -24.04 31.98
N THR A 387 -5.74 -23.29 30.93
CA THR A 387 -5.89 -23.69 29.54
C THR A 387 -4.80 -24.62 29.04
N THR A 388 -3.73 -24.81 29.84
CA THR A 388 -2.59 -25.66 29.50
C THR A 388 -3.00 -27.14 29.42
N THR A 389 -2.67 -27.79 28.31
CA THR A 389 -2.91 -29.21 28.09
C THR A 389 -1.61 -30.02 28.15
N ASP A 390 -1.72 -31.35 28.21
CA ASP A 390 -0.55 -32.22 28.16
C ASP A 390 0.17 -32.16 26.79
N ILE A 391 -0.57 -31.80 25.73
CA ILE A 391 0.01 -31.58 24.39
C ILE A 391 0.92 -30.35 24.40
N ASP A 392 0.53 -29.29 25.10
CA ASP A 392 1.36 -28.09 25.26
C ASP A 392 2.64 -28.40 26.03
N LYS A 393 2.55 -29.19 27.11
CA LYS A 393 3.71 -29.63 27.91
C LYS A 393 4.69 -30.46 27.08
N GLU A 394 4.16 -31.40 26.26
CA GLU A 394 4.98 -32.19 25.34
C GLU A 394 5.69 -31.29 24.32
N ALA A 395 4.97 -30.38 23.69
CA ALA A 395 5.50 -29.43 22.71
C ALA A 395 6.61 -28.56 23.33
N VAL A 396 6.38 -27.97 24.51
CA VAL A 396 7.36 -27.14 25.23
C VAL A 396 8.63 -27.94 25.54
N SER A 397 8.51 -29.21 26.00
CA SER A 397 9.63 -30.06 26.31
C SER A 397 10.52 -30.34 25.08
N GLU A 398 9.92 -30.66 23.93
CA GLU A 398 10.67 -30.92 22.70
C GLU A 398 11.23 -29.63 22.09
N LEU A 399 10.40 -28.57 21.99
CA LEU A 399 10.81 -27.28 21.43
C LEU A 399 11.92 -26.61 22.24
N GLY A 400 11.88 -26.72 23.58
CA GLY A 400 12.95 -26.21 24.45
C GLY A 400 14.30 -26.85 24.15
N LYS A 401 14.33 -28.19 23.94
CA LYS A 401 15.54 -28.92 23.52
C LYS A 401 16.05 -28.47 22.15
N LEU A 402 15.13 -28.34 21.17
CA LEU A 402 15.47 -27.89 19.82
C LEU A 402 15.96 -26.44 19.78
N ALA A 403 15.34 -25.57 20.55
CA ALA A 403 15.71 -24.17 20.71
C ALA A 403 16.99 -23.98 21.53
N LYS A 404 17.42 -25.02 22.28
CA LYS A 404 18.57 -25.03 23.22
C LYS A 404 18.41 -23.98 24.33
N VAL A 405 17.24 -23.91 24.95
CA VAL A 405 16.93 -23.02 26.07
C VAL A 405 16.22 -23.78 27.19
N ASP A 406 16.45 -23.36 28.42
CA ASP A 406 15.57 -23.71 29.53
C ASP A 406 14.29 -22.87 29.39
N TYR A 407 13.15 -23.53 29.19
CA TYR A 407 11.90 -22.86 28.91
C TYR A 407 11.39 -21.98 30.06
N LYS A 408 11.70 -22.36 31.34
CA LYS A 408 11.30 -21.56 32.52
C LYS A 408 12.08 -20.26 32.57
N VAL A 409 13.42 -20.38 32.44
CA VAL A 409 14.31 -19.21 32.47
C VAL A 409 14.03 -18.28 31.26
N TYR A 410 13.89 -18.85 30.08
CA TYR A 410 13.58 -18.09 28.87
C TYR A 410 12.21 -17.41 28.95
N GLY A 411 11.17 -18.19 29.32
CA GLY A 411 9.79 -17.67 29.41
C GLY A 411 9.67 -16.54 30.44
N SER A 412 10.32 -16.67 31.60
CA SER A 412 10.34 -15.59 32.59
C SER A 412 10.98 -14.31 32.05
N LYS A 413 12.09 -14.40 31.31
CA LYS A 413 12.73 -13.23 30.67
C LYS A 413 11.84 -12.61 29.60
N MET A 414 11.16 -13.43 28.80
CA MET A 414 10.27 -13.00 27.73
C MET A 414 9.05 -12.24 28.29
N ILE A 415 8.36 -12.81 29.29
CA ILE A 415 7.20 -12.16 29.91
C ILE A 415 7.63 -10.89 30.65
N LYS A 416 8.80 -10.90 31.33
CA LYS A 416 9.37 -9.69 31.96
C LYS A 416 9.60 -8.60 30.91
N ALA A 417 10.19 -8.91 29.77
CA ALA A 417 10.40 -7.95 28.67
C ALA A 417 9.08 -7.39 28.12
N GLY A 418 8.03 -8.23 28.05
CA GLY A 418 6.68 -7.83 27.61
C GLY A 418 5.94 -6.93 28.60
N SER A 419 6.21 -7.10 29.89
CA SER A 419 5.58 -6.37 30.98
C SER A 419 6.39 -5.19 31.49
N SER A 420 7.60 -4.94 30.98
CA SER A 420 8.45 -3.82 31.40
C SER A 420 7.77 -2.48 31.19
N LEU A 421 7.96 -1.61 32.15
CA LEU A 421 7.52 -0.21 32.17
C LEU A 421 8.68 0.75 31.90
N GLU A 422 9.88 0.22 31.60
CA GLU A 422 11.09 1.00 31.33
C GLU A 422 10.87 2.00 30.19
N GLY A 423 11.26 3.27 30.43
CA GLY A 423 11.11 4.36 29.47
C GLY A 423 9.71 4.99 29.40
N MET A 424 8.74 4.52 30.19
CA MET A 424 7.43 5.15 30.32
C MET A 424 7.46 6.24 31.40
N THR A 425 6.75 7.35 31.15
CA THR A 425 6.51 8.33 32.23
C THR A 425 5.47 7.79 33.21
N ARG A 426 5.43 8.34 34.43
CA ARG A 426 4.45 7.93 35.47
C ARG A 426 3.02 8.09 34.98
N GLU A 427 2.72 9.15 34.24
CA GLU A 427 1.41 9.34 33.62
C GLU A 427 1.10 8.25 32.60
N GLN A 428 2.07 7.89 31.76
CA GLN A 428 1.89 6.80 30.78
C GLN A 428 1.64 5.46 31.47
N VAL A 429 2.29 5.20 32.59
CA VAL A 429 2.05 4.00 33.41
C VAL A 429 0.65 4.03 34.02
N LEU A 430 0.25 5.13 34.66
CA LEU A 430 -1.08 5.29 35.24
C LEU A 430 -2.19 5.10 34.19
N TYR A 431 -2.04 5.73 33.03
CA TYR A 431 -3.06 5.70 31.97
C TYR A 431 -2.94 4.53 30.99
N LYS A 432 -2.02 3.59 31.18
CA LYS A 432 -1.83 2.41 30.31
C LYS A 432 -3.09 1.55 30.22
N ASP A 433 -3.74 1.29 31.36
CA ASP A 433 -5.10 0.71 31.43
C ASP A 433 -5.89 1.42 32.56
N TYR A 434 -6.31 2.64 32.27
CA TYR A 434 -7.05 3.50 33.21
C TYR A 434 -8.52 3.56 32.82
N LYS A 435 -9.40 3.41 33.83
CA LYS A 435 -10.85 3.55 33.64
C LYS A 435 -11.46 4.41 34.75
N THR A 436 -12.42 5.23 34.35
CA THR A 436 -13.25 5.99 35.26
C THR A 436 -14.56 5.27 35.46
N TYR A 437 -15.01 5.19 36.69
CA TYR A 437 -16.30 4.64 37.06
C TYR A 437 -17.11 5.68 37.84
N THR A 438 -18.44 5.61 37.74
CA THR A 438 -19.35 6.46 38.50
C THR A 438 -20.12 5.58 39.45
N ILE A 439 -20.04 5.86 40.75
CA ILE A 439 -20.71 5.15 41.83
C ILE A 439 -21.41 6.25 42.63
N ASP A 440 -22.73 6.16 42.85
CA ASP A 440 -23.57 7.13 43.61
C ASP A 440 -23.25 8.59 43.32
N ASN A 441 -23.22 8.99 42.05
CA ASN A 441 -22.86 10.34 41.57
C ASN A 441 -21.41 10.76 41.82
N SER A 442 -20.58 9.93 42.42
CA SER A 442 -19.15 10.17 42.60
C SER A 442 -18.31 9.47 41.55
N LYS A 443 -17.30 10.13 41.03
CA LYS A 443 -16.37 9.53 40.05
C LYS A 443 -15.13 8.99 40.73
N ILE A 444 -14.70 7.81 40.37
CA ILE A 444 -13.43 7.20 40.80
C ILE A 444 -12.57 6.86 39.61
N GLY A 445 -11.25 6.91 39.78
CA GLY A 445 -10.28 6.53 38.75
C GLY A 445 -9.48 5.30 39.15
N LEU A 446 -9.48 4.26 38.31
CA LEU A 446 -8.76 3.00 38.57
C LEU A 446 -7.80 2.70 37.42
N GLY A 447 -6.50 2.87 37.64
CA GLY A 447 -5.44 2.40 36.76
C GLY A 447 -5.04 0.96 37.12
N GLN A 448 -4.71 0.14 36.13
CA GLN A 448 -4.09 -1.17 36.37
C GLN A 448 -2.92 -1.37 35.43
N VAL A 449 -1.81 -1.82 35.95
CA VAL A 449 -0.66 -2.25 35.16
C VAL A 449 -0.26 -3.65 35.60
N ILE A 450 0.22 -4.41 34.65
CA ILE A 450 0.79 -5.75 34.88
C ILE A 450 2.30 -5.64 34.68
N THR A 451 3.07 -5.99 35.70
CA THR A 451 4.53 -6.09 35.61
C THR A 451 5.05 -7.27 36.41
N MET A 452 6.19 -7.81 35.99
CA MET A 452 6.95 -8.81 36.74
C MET A 452 8.06 -8.17 37.56
N ASP A 453 8.29 -6.87 37.39
CA ASP A 453 9.27 -6.09 38.15
C ASP A 453 8.55 -4.98 38.91
N ILE A 454 8.14 -5.32 40.11
CA ILE A 454 7.41 -4.39 40.99
C ILE A 454 8.25 -3.17 41.32
N ASP A 455 9.57 -3.32 41.39
CA ASP A 455 10.48 -2.23 41.73
C ASP A 455 10.48 -1.10 40.68
N GLU A 456 10.07 -1.37 39.42
CA GLU A 456 9.88 -0.34 38.38
C GLU A 456 8.86 0.76 38.83
N VAL A 457 7.90 0.42 39.69
CA VAL A 457 6.90 1.35 40.22
C VAL A 457 7.17 1.69 41.68
N MET A 458 7.55 0.69 42.50
CA MET A 458 7.67 0.86 43.94
C MET A 458 8.89 1.66 44.35
N SER A 459 9.96 1.72 43.55
CA SER A 459 11.09 2.62 43.79
C SER A 459 10.72 4.12 43.73
N GLU A 460 9.63 4.45 43.00
CA GLU A 460 9.11 5.80 42.81
C GLU A 460 7.70 5.95 43.42
N LYS A 461 7.37 5.16 44.47
CA LYS A 461 5.99 5.14 45.01
C LYS A 461 5.49 6.49 45.48
N ASP A 462 6.34 7.31 46.09
CA ASP A 462 5.93 8.60 46.66
C ASP A 462 5.57 9.62 45.55
N GLU A 463 6.27 9.56 44.43
CA GLU A 463 5.96 10.32 43.21
C GLU A 463 4.67 9.87 42.55
N TYR A 464 4.41 8.53 42.51
CA TYR A 464 3.13 8.02 42.02
C TYR A 464 1.97 8.47 42.93
N VAL A 465 2.13 8.41 44.25
CA VAL A 465 1.09 8.91 45.19
C VAL A 465 0.81 10.40 44.97
N SER A 466 1.85 11.20 44.77
CA SER A 466 1.69 12.62 44.43
C SER A 466 0.92 12.82 43.14
N LEU A 467 1.23 12.04 42.11
CA LEU A 467 0.49 12.06 40.83
C LEU A 467 -0.98 11.65 41.01
N LEU A 468 -1.26 10.59 41.79
CA LEU A 468 -2.63 10.14 42.05
C LEU A 468 -3.44 11.20 42.77
N ASN A 469 -2.87 11.91 43.74
CA ASN A 469 -3.51 13.03 44.42
C ASN A 469 -3.80 14.19 43.46
N THR A 470 -2.83 14.57 42.61
CA THR A 470 -3.00 15.61 41.59
C THR A 470 -4.12 15.25 40.59
N VAL A 471 -4.15 14.00 40.11
CA VAL A 471 -5.19 13.52 39.18
C VAL A 471 -6.56 13.50 39.86
N CYS A 472 -6.61 13.11 41.13
CA CYS A 472 -7.83 13.09 41.94
C CYS A 472 -8.45 14.50 42.06
N GLU A 473 -7.63 15.49 42.41
CA GLU A 473 -8.05 16.89 42.57
C GLU A 473 -8.44 17.52 41.23
N SER A 474 -7.58 17.41 40.21
CA SER A 474 -7.78 18.06 38.91
C SER A 474 -9.05 17.57 38.18
N ASN A 475 -9.46 16.34 38.40
CA ASN A 475 -10.64 15.73 37.74
C ASN A 475 -11.86 15.65 38.68
N ASN A 476 -11.75 16.19 39.88
CA ASN A 476 -12.80 16.11 40.92
C ASN A 476 -13.28 14.66 41.16
N TYR A 477 -12.32 13.72 41.25
CA TYR A 477 -12.62 12.35 41.62
C TYR A 477 -12.74 12.20 43.13
N LEU A 478 -13.55 11.22 43.56
CA LEU A 478 -13.63 10.83 44.96
C LEU A 478 -12.28 10.30 45.44
N PHE A 479 -11.72 9.39 44.63
CA PHE A 479 -10.34 8.88 44.76
C PHE A 479 -9.79 8.34 43.47
N VAL A 480 -8.48 8.11 43.43
CA VAL A 480 -7.76 7.47 42.34
C VAL A 480 -6.83 6.39 42.88
N CYS A 481 -6.83 5.20 42.26
CA CYS A 481 -5.91 4.12 42.61
C CYS A 481 -5.14 3.63 41.39
N LEU A 482 -3.91 3.18 41.61
CA LEU A 482 -3.12 2.42 40.66
C LEU A 482 -2.85 1.01 41.23
N PHE A 483 -3.34 0.01 40.55
CA PHE A 483 -3.17 -1.40 40.86
C PHE A 483 -2.03 -1.99 40.05
N ILE A 484 -0.97 -2.46 40.69
CA ILE A 484 0.22 -3.03 40.09
C ILE A 484 0.16 -4.56 40.29
N THR A 485 -0.27 -5.27 39.24
CA THR A 485 -0.53 -6.71 39.30
C THR A 485 0.71 -7.50 38.94
N ASN A 486 1.15 -8.36 39.86
CA ASN A 486 2.16 -9.40 39.62
C ASN A 486 1.46 -10.76 39.49
N ILE A 487 1.34 -11.27 38.25
CA ILE A 487 0.64 -12.52 37.98
C ILE A 487 1.36 -13.71 38.61
N LEU A 488 2.69 -13.69 38.67
CA LEU A 488 3.49 -14.79 39.23
C LEU A 488 3.30 -14.89 40.74
N GLU A 489 3.17 -13.78 41.44
CA GLU A 489 2.89 -13.73 42.87
C GLU A 489 1.41 -13.96 43.20
N ASN A 490 0.57 -14.01 42.16
CA ASN A 490 -0.89 -14.12 42.27
C ASN A 490 -1.48 -13.05 43.16
N GLY A 491 -1.19 -11.77 42.86
CA GLY A 491 -1.67 -10.65 43.65
C GLY A 491 -1.39 -9.30 43.02
N THR A 492 -1.83 -8.25 43.70
CA THR A 492 -1.76 -6.87 43.21
C THR A 492 -1.29 -5.96 44.33
N TYR A 493 -0.31 -5.13 44.05
CA TYR A 493 0.09 -4.01 44.94
C TYR A 493 -0.80 -2.81 44.62
N VAL A 494 -1.18 -2.02 45.64
CA VAL A 494 -2.03 -0.84 45.45
C VAL A 494 -1.33 0.44 45.88
N LEU A 495 -1.31 1.44 44.98
CA LEU A 495 -1.01 2.83 45.30
C LEU A 495 -2.30 3.64 45.16
N PHE A 496 -2.52 4.59 46.03
CA PHE A 496 -3.81 5.28 46.09
C PHE A 496 -3.67 6.73 46.54
N SER A 497 -4.62 7.60 46.09
CA SER A 497 -4.75 8.95 46.59
C SER A 497 -5.22 8.95 48.04
N ASP A 498 -4.85 9.97 48.82
CA ASP A 498 -5.13 10.03 50.26
C ASP A 498 -6.60 9.81 50.61
N ARG A 499 -7.51 10.23 49.76
CA ARG A 499 -8.96 10.08 49.93
C ARG A 499 -9.45 8.63 49.78
N ALA A 500 -8.64 7.74 49.20
CA ALA A 500 -9.05 6.34 48.98
C ALA A 500 -8.86 5.45 50.20
N LYS A 501 -8.09 5.90 51.20
CA LYS A 501 -7.61 5.08 52.31
C LYS A 501 -8.76 4.36 53.05
N GLU A 502 -9.74 5.11 53.53
CA GLU A 502 -10.87 4.58 54.30
C GLU A 502 -11.70 3.56 53.50
N VAL A 503 -11.94 3.89 52.20
CA VAL A 503 -12.69 3.01 51.32
C VAL A 503 -11.93 1.72 51.09
N LEU A 504 -10.63 1.76 50.84
CA LEU A 504 -9.80 0.56 50.61
C LEU A 504 -9.69 -0.31 51.89
N GLU A 505 -9.57 0.33 53.06
CA GLU A 505 -9.57 -0.38 54.36
C GLU A 505 -10.88 -1.16 54.60
N SER A 506 -12.01 -0.55 54.30
CA SER A 506 -13.32 -1.17 54.41
C SER A 506 -13.47 -2.28 53.37
N SER A 507 -13.33 -1.93 52.10
CA SER A 507 -13.56 -2.83 50.96
C SER A 507 -12.71 -4.10 51.00
N PHE A 508 -11.44 -4.00 51.38
CA PHE A 508 -10.52 -5.14 51.42
C PHE A 508 -10.34 -5.71 52.84
N SER A 509 -11.08 -5.19 53.86
CA SER A 509 -10.98 -5.62 55.25
C SER A 509 -9.55 -5.54 55.82
N ILE A 510 -8.81 -4.52 55.46
CA ILE A 510 -7.42 -4.29 55.85
C ILE A 510 -7.36 -3.10 56.82
N LYS A 511 -6.84 -3.29 58.04
CA LYS A 511 -6.65 -2.21 59.01
C LYS A 511 -5.31 -1.51 58.75
N ASN A 512 -5.34 -0.16 58.70
CA ASN A 512 -4.19 0.70 58.48
C ASN A 512 -3.45 0.36 57.16
N ILE A 513 -4.16 0.29 56.03
CA ILE A 513 -3.59 0.04 54.71
C ILE A 513 -2.47 1.06 54.40
N LYS A 514 -1.39 0.57 53.85
CA LYS A 514 -0.22 1.38 53.48
C LYS A 514 -0.08 1.48 51.96
N GLN A 515 0.58 2.50 51.50
CA GLN A 515 0.95 2.64 50.11
C GLN A 515 1.84 1.45 49.68
N GLY A 516 1.44 0.74 48.64
CA GLY A 516 2.10 -0.49 48.18
C GLY A 516 1.65 -1.76 48.94
N GLU A 517 0.48 -1.77 49.58
CA GLU A 517 -0.08 -2.97 50.23
C GLU A 517 -0.32 -4.06 49.20
N PHE A 518 0.02 -5.29 49.54
CA PHE A 518 -0.14 -6.46 48.66
C PHE A 518 -1.47 -7.16 48.89
N LEU A 519 -2.33 -7.13 47.90
CA LEU A 519 -3.65 -7.77 47.90
C LEU A 519 -3.54 -9.17 47.30
N LYS A 520 -3.32 -10.18 48.12
CA LYS A 520 -3.13 -11.57 47.70
C LYS A 520 -4.37 -12.15 47.03
N GLY A 521 -4.18 -12.82 45.90
CA GLY A 521 -5.26 -13.47 45.14
C GLY A 521 -6.12 -12.53 44.29
N ILE A 522 -5.82 -11.22 44.31
CA ILE A 522 -6.52 -10.20 43.51
C ILE A 522 -5.68 -9.87 42.29
N VAL A 523 -6.17 -10.22 41.09
CA VAL A 523 -5.46 -10.02 39.82
C VAL A 523 -6.33 -9.35 38.74
N SER A 524 -7.64 -9.18 38.99
CA SER A 524 -8.57 -8.65 37.99
C SER A 524 -9.35 -7.44 38.50
N ARG A 525 -9.10 -6.29 37.89
CA ARG A 525 -9.88 -5.05 38.18
C ARG A 525 -11.37 -5.27 37.99
N LYS A 526 -11.80 -5.89 36.85
CA LYS A 526 -13.21 -6.06 36.50
C LYS A 526 -13.95 -7.07 37.38
N LYS A 527 -13.28 -8.17 37.76
CA LYS A 527 -13.95 -9.30 38.46
C LYS A 527 -13.80 -9.27 39.98
N GLN A 528 -12.71 -8.63 40.48
CA GLN A 528 -12.33 -8.72 41.89
C GLN A 528 -12.20 -7.36 42.57
N ILE A 529 -11.67 -6.34 41.89
CA ILE A 529 -11.45 -5.02 42.49
C ILE A 529 -12.72 -4.16 42.43
N LEU A 530 -13.25 -3.94 41.23
CA LEU A 530 -14.42 -3.07 41.05
C LEU A 530 -15.66 -3.54 41.81
N PRO A 531 -16.04 -4.84 41.77
CA PRO A 531 -17.22 -5.28 42.54
C PRO A 531 -17.10 -5.09 44.06
N VAL A 532 -15.89 -5.29 44.61
CA VAL A 532 -15.62 -5.11 46.04
C VAL A 532 -15.75 -3.62 46.42
N LEU A 533 -15.21 -2.72 45.63
CA LEU A 533 -15.32 -1.26 45.83
C LEU A 533 -16.78 -0.78 45.67
N MET A 534 -17.55 -1.32 44.73
CA MET A 534 -18.95 -0.96 44.55
C MET A 534 -19.83 -1.39 45.74
N ASN A 535 -19.65 -2.63 46.19
CA ASN A 535 -20.45 -3.15 47.32
C ASN A 535 -20.22 -2.40 48.65
N ASP A 536 -19.11 -1.73 48.82
CA ASP A 536 -18.77 -0.98 50.03
C ASP A 536 -19.20 0.50 49.96
N MET A 537 -19.48 0.97 48.76
CA MET A 537 -19.87 2.37 48.51
C MET A 537 -21.37 2.53 48.26
N ASP A 538 -22.12 1.41 48.06
CA ASP A 538 -23.59 1.36 48.06
C ASP A 538 -24.09 1.29 49.52
#